data_3463103a0bd6f78b7801fdfa203bac68
#
_entry.id   3463103a0bd6f78b7801fdfa203bac68
#
_cell.length_a   1.000
_cell.length_b   1.000
_cell.length_c   1.000
_cell.angle_alpha   90.00
_cell.angle_beta   90.00
_cell.angle_gamma   90.00
#
_symmetry.space_group_name_H-M   'P 1'
#
loop_
_entity.id
_entity.type
_entity.pdbx_description
1 polymer ?
#
loop_
_entity_poly.entity_id
_entity_poly.type
_entity_poly.pdbx_seq_one_letter_code
_entity_poly.pdbx_strand_id
1 'polypeptide(L)'
;MSDALDLIRVVLGTACVDDAQARALLEDALQSETDPLIHCAIVFGISEALATQRAADWAGLAFFEKVPQGLVGEIAPMRLENLAGVRLFRMQVLDRAVDFTAPDFLGFLRLKRRLRERPPLRQSICVLPPAALRDYLTNLAAPDLIVAARQGLSQRWPYAVAQIELTGPARWSFALGLLLLLTMALSAPFIAETWLLPVALALLVAPAAIRLAALST
;
A
#
# COMPACT_ATOMS: atom_id res chain seq x y z
N MET A 1 -1.19 -34.69 -2.36
CA MET A 1 -0.33 -34.56 -3.54
C MET A 1 -1.17 -34.47 -4.84
N SER A 2 -2.24 -35.23 -4.99
CA SER A 2 -3.16 -35.18 -6.13
C SER A 2 -3.75 -33.77 -6.42
N ASP A 3 -4.32 -33.10 -5.43
CA ASP A 3 -4.96 -31.79 -5.61
C ASP A 3 -3.98 -30.69 -6.07
N ALA A 4 -2.69 -30.75 -5.69
CA ALA A 4 -1.69 -29.77 -6.11
C ALA A 4 -1.33 -29.90 -7.60
N LEU A 5 -1.10 -31.13 -8.06
CA LEU A 5 -0.82 -31.39 -9.48
C LEU A 5 -2.04 -31.09 -10.34
N ASP A 6 -3.24 -31.44 -9.86
CA ASP A 6 -4.49 -31.16 -10.53
C ASP A 6 -4.72 -29.65 -10.70
N LEU A 7 -4.42 -28.84 -9.67
CA LEU A 7 -4.48 -27.38 -9.76
C LEU A 7 -3.55 -26.82 -10.85
N ILE A 8 -2.28 -27.26 -10.90
CA ILE A 8 -1.34 -26.82 -11.93
C ILE A 8 -1.82 -27.18 -13.33
N ARG A 9 -2.32 -28.41 -13.51
CA ARG A 9 -2.86 -28.86 -14.80
C ARG A 9 -4.06 -28.02 -15.26
N VAL A 10 -4.98 -27.72 -14.34
CA VAL A 10 -6.15 -26.88 -14.68
C VAL A 10 -5.72 -25.46 -15.01
N VAL A 11 -4.77 -24.89 -14.27
CA VAL A 11 -4.26 -23.54 -14.53
C VAL A 11 -3.57 -23.43 -15.89
N LEU A 12 -2.76 -24.42 -16.25
CA LEU A 12 -2.06 -24.45 -17.53
C LEU A 12 -2.94 -24.92 -18.71
N GLY A 13 -3.98 -25.71 -18.41
CA GLY A 13 -4.88 -26.27 -19.43
C GLY A 13 -4.12 -27.15 -20.42
N THR A 14 -4.23 -26.87 -21.70
CA THR A 14 -3.58 -27.65 -22.77
C THR A 14 -2.06 -27.55 -22.80
N ALA A 15 -1.46 -26.60 -22.08
CA ALA A 15 -0.01 -26.43 -22.03
C ALA A 15 0.69 -27.44 -21.09
N CYS A 16 -0.05 -28.11 -20.21
CA CYS A 16 0.46 -29.16 -19.36
C CYS A 16 -0.15 -30.50 -19.76
N VAL A 17 0.67 -31.39 -20.32
CA VAL A 17 0.21 -32.64 -20.93
C VAL A 17 0.06 -33.76 -19.89
N ASP A 18 0.98 -33.82 -18.92
CA ASP A 18 1.04 -34.93 -17.97
C ASP A 18 1.39 -34.49 -16.53
N ASP A 19 1.22 -35.42 -15.60
CA ASP A 19 1.53 -35.21 -14.18
C ASP A 19 3.05 -35.10 -13.91
N ALA A 20 3.90 -35.61 -14.79
CA ALA A 20 5.34 -35.51 -14.65
C ALA A 20 5.79 -34.05 -14.90
N GLN A 21 5.23 -33.43 -15.94
CA GLN A 21 5.47 -32.01 -16.24
C GLN A 21 4.95 -31.09 -15.12
N ALA A 22 3.73 -31.37 -14.61
CA ALA A 22 3.16 -30.60 -13.49
C ALA A 22 4.03 -30.71 -12.22
N ARG A 23 4.60 -31.90 -11.97
CA ARG A 23 5.51 -32.10 -10.83
C ARG A 23 6.82 -31.35 -11.00
N ALA A 24 7.44 -31.42 -12.19
CA ALA A 24 8.67 -30.70 -12.49
C ALA A 24 8.50 -29.18 -12.30
N LEU A 25 7.38 -28.61 -12.77
CA LEU A 25 7.06 -27.21 -12.59
C LEU A 25 6.86 -26.83 -11.11
N LEU A 26 6.22 -27.71 -10.33
CA LEU A 26 6.07 -27.49 -8.89
C LEU A 26 7.41 -27.52 -8.17
N GLU A 27 8.29 -28.46 -8.52
CA GLU A 27 9.63 -28.57 -7.96
C GLU A 27 10.48 -27.35 -8.32
N ASP A 28 10.42 -26.87 -9.56
CA ASP A 28 11.14 -25.69 -10.04
C ASP A 28 10.64 -24.40 -9.34
N ALA A 29 9.33 -24.26 -9.18
CA ALA A 29 8.74 -23.16 -8.41
C ALA A 29 9.19 -23.16 -6.95
N LEU A 30 9.27 -24.34 -6.33
CA LEU A 30 9.74 -24.48 -4.95
C LEU A 30 11.23 -24.17 -4.82
N GLN A 31 12.06 -24.59 -5.79
CA GLN A 31 13.49 -24.28 -5.81
C GLN A 31 13.77 -22.78 -5.99
N SER A 32 12.93 -22.10 -6.77
CA SER A 32 13.01 -20.66 -6.98
C SER A 32 12.31 -19.83 -5.89
N GLU A 33 11.81 -20.47 -4.82
CA GLU A 33 11.05 -19.83 -3.72
C GLU A 33 9.89 -18.94 -4.23
N THR A 34 9.32 -19.28 -5.37
CA THR A 34 8.25 -18.52 -6.02
C THR A 34 6.91 -19.25 -5.84
N ASP A 35 5.81 -18.49 -5.76
CA ASP A 35 4.47 -19.10 -5.77
C ASP A 35 4.25 -19.87 -7.07
N PRO A 36 3.85 -21.16 -7.02
CA PRO A 36 3.68 -21.98 -8.22
C PRO A 36 2.69 -21.44 -9.23
N LEU A 37 1.67 -20.67 -8.84
CA LEU A 37 0.75 -20.03 -9.79
C LEU A 37 1.44 -18.91 -10.56
N ILE A 38 2.22 -18.10 -9.86
CA ILE A 38 3.00 -17.00 -10.46
C ILE A 38 4.10 -17.58 -11.36
N HIS A 39 4.81 -18.60 -10.88
CA HIS A 39 5.84 -19.29 -11.67
C HIS A 39 5.28 -19.84 -12.98
N CYS A 40 4.17 -20.59 -12.93
CA CYS A 40 3.48 -21.09 -14.11
C CYS A 40 3.02 -19.95 -15.05
N ALA A 41 2.51 -18.86 -14.50
CA ALA A 41 2.08 -17.71 -15.29
C ALA A 41 3.25 -17.08 -16.06
N ILE A 42 4.41 -16.93 -15.42
CA ILE A 42 5.63 -16.38 -16.05
C ILE A 42 6.17 -17.33 -17.13
N VAL A 43 6.35 -18.62 -16.80
CA VAL A 43 6.96 -19.61 -17.71
C VAL A 43 6.12 -19.80 -18.99
N PHE A 44 4.79 -19.79 -18.86
CA PHE A 44 3.89 -20.02 -20.00
C PHE A 44 3.31 -18.74 -20.61
N GLY A 45 3.71 -17.56 -20.12
CA GLY A 45 3.20 -16.28 -20.62
C GLY A 45 1.70 -16.07 -20.40
N ILE A 46 1.13 -16.69 -19.36
CA ILE A 46 -0.28 -16.57 -18.98
C ILE A 46 -0.44 -15.35 -18.07
N SER A 47 -1.49 -14.55 -18.27
CA SER A 47 -1.76 -13.44 -17.35
C SER A 47 -2.10 -13.95 -15.94
N GLU A 48 -1.67 -13.22 -14.90
CA GLU A 48 -1.99 -13.53 -13.50
C GLU A 48 -3.50 -13.64 -13.27
N ALA A 49 -4.29 -12.78 -13.93
CA ALA A 49 -5.75 -12.82 -13.87
C ALA A 49 -6.32 -14.15 -14.41
N LEU A 50 -5.82 -14.60 -15.56
CA LEU A 50 -6.28 -15.87 -16.17
C LEU A 50 -5.86 -17.08 -15.31
N ALA A 51 -4.64 -17.08 -14.79
CA ALA A 51 -4.18 -18.13 -13.88
C ALA A 51 -5.05 -18.20 -12.62
N THR A 52 -5.35 -17.03 -12.02
CA THR A 52 -6.21 -16.92 -10.84
C THR A 52 -7.66 -17.33 -11.16
N GLN A 53 -8.19 -16.95 -12.33
CA GLN A 53 -9.52 -17.36 -12.78
C GLN A 53 -9.64 -18.89 -12.88
N ARG A 54 -8.71 -19.53 -13.57
CA ARG A 54 -8.70 -20.99 -13.71
C ARG A 54 -8.55 -21.71 -12.35
N ALA A 55 -7.76 -21.13 -11.44
CA ALA A 55 -7.62 -21.66 -10.07
C ALA A 55 -8.93 -21.47 -9.28
N ALA A 56 -9.65 -20.38 -9.46
CA ALA A 56 -10.96 -20.16 -8.85
C ALA A 56 -12.00 -21.15 -9.39
N ASP A 57 -12.05 -21.36 -10.69
CA ASP A 57 -12.91 -22.36 -11.34
C ASP A 57 -12.62 -23.77 -10.83
N TRP A 58 -11.34 -24.14 -10.70
CA TRP A 58 -10.94 -25.42 -10.10
C TRP A 58 -11.40 -25.59 -8.65
N ALA A 59 -11.39 -24.51 -7.87
CA ALA A 59 -11.89 -24.51 -6.49
C ALA A 59 -13.44 -24.44 -6.41
N GLY A 60 -14.12 -24.11 -7.51
CA GLY A 60 -15.57 -23.89 -7.58
C GLY A 60 -15.99 -22.60 -6.89
N LEU A 61 -15.22 -21.53 -7.04
CA LEU A 61 -15.44 -20.19 -6.46
C LEU A 61 -15.76 -19.17 -7.54
N ALA A 62 -16.53 -18.15 -7.16
CA ALA A 62 -16.76 -17.00 -8.03
C ALA A 62 -15.46 -16.20 -8.22
N PHE A 63 -15.19 -15.82 -9.47
CA PHE A 63 -14.06 -14.97 -9.83
C PHE A 63 -14.54 -13.59 -10.30
N PHE A 64 -13.85 -12.55 -9.88
CA PHE A 64 -14.04 -11.20 -10.36
C PHE A 64 -12.68 -10.63 -10.81
N GLU A 65 -12.65 -10.04 -11.98
CA GLU A 65 -11.41 -9.41 -12.47
C GLU A 65 -11.06 -8.13 -11.70
N LYS A 66 -12.08 -7.41 -11.23
CA LYS A 66 -11.97 -6.18 -10.44
C LYS A 66 -13.01 -6.18 -9.33
N VAL A 67 -12.72 -5.44 -8.28
CA VAL A 67 -13.73 -5.22 -7.22
C VAL A 67 -14.90 -4.42 -7.79
N PRO A 68 -16.15 -4.89 -7.63
CA PRO A 68 -17.32 -4.17 -8.11
C PRO A 68 -17.41 -2.78 -7.48
N GLN A 69 -17.69 -1.76 -8.31
CA GLN A 69 -17.81 -0.38 -7.84
C GLN A 69 -19.11 -0.19 -7.05
N GLY A 70 -19.08 0.70 -6.07
CA GLY A 70 -20.27 1.06 -5.27
C GLY A 70 -20.54 0.16 -4.06
N LEU A 71 -19.67 -0.81 -3.79
CA LEU A 71 -19.73 -1.58 -2.56
C LEU A 71 -19.02 -0.83 -1.43
N VAL A 72 -19.71 -0.65 -0.31
CA VAL A 72 -19.12 -0.07 0.90
C VAL A 72 -18.40 -1.18 1.65
N GLY A 73 -17.07 -1.12 1.66
CA GLY A 73 -16.26 -2.07 2.44
C GLY A 73 -16.20 -1.64 3.91
N GLU A 74 -16.50 -2.53 4.82
CA GLU A 74 -16.15 -2.37 6.22
C GLU A 74 -14.67 -2.73 6.36
N ILE A 75 -13.80 -1.71 6.29
CA ILE A 75 -12.39 -1.92 6.47
C ILE A 75 -12.08 -1.73 7.94
N ALA A 76 -11.66 -2.80 8.59
CA ALA A 76 -10.95 -2.67 9.85
C ALA A 76 -9.75 -1.71 9.62
N PRO A 77 -9.41 -0.82 10.58
CA PRO A 77 -8.32 0.13 10.43
C PRO A 77 -7.05 -0.62 10.06
N MET A 78 -6.74 -0.62 8.78
CA MET A 78 -5.56 -1.27 8.24
C MET A 78 -4.35 -0.43 8.61
N ARG A 79 -3.40 -1.03 9.31
CA ARG A 79 -2.08 -0.43 9.42
C ARG A 79 -1.46 -0.47 8.03
N LEU A 80 -1.10 0.70 7.51
CA LEU A 80 -0.53 0.92 6.18
C LEU A 80 0.71 0.02 5.90
N GLU A 81 1.41 -0.36 6.98
CA GLU A 81 2.58 -1.23 6.96
C GLU A 81 2.27 -2.67 6.47
N ASN A 82 1.00 -3.08 6.53
CA ASN A 82 0.59 -4.46 6.22
C ASN A 82 -0.20 -4.61 4.90
N LEU A 83 -0.37 -3.54 4.11
CA LEU A 83 -1.14 -3.59 2.86
C LEU A 83 -0.68 -4.68 1.90
N ALA A 84 0.64 -4.89 1.80
CA ALA A 84 1.21 -5.94 0.95
C ALA A 84 0.87 -7.38 1.42
N GLY A 85 0.58 -7.56 2.71
CA GLY A 85 0.25 -8.85 3.31
C GLY A 85 -1.25 -9.17 3.31
N VAL A 86 -2.10 -8.22 2.95
CA VAL A 86 -3.55 -8.43 2.95
C VAL A 86 -3.95 -9.31 1.78
N ARG A 87 -4.45 -10.49 2.10
CA ARG A 87 -4.94 -11.49 1.13
C ARG A 87 -6.45 -11.67 1.16
N LEU A 88 -7.13 -11.03 2.10
CA LEU A 88 -8.57 -11.14 2.28
C LEU A 88 -9.12 -9.83 2.81
N PHE A 89 -10.24 -9.39 2.27
CA PHE A 89 -11.02 -8.31 2.87
C PHE A 89 -12.52 -8.63 2.78
N ARG A 90 -13.27 -8.16 3.77
CA ARG A 90 -14.71 -8.39 3.86
C ARG A 90 -15.47 -7.17 3.41
N MET A 91 -16.48 -7.38 2.58
CA MET A 91 -17.41 -6.34 2.16
C MET A 91 -18.84 -6.76 2.47
N GLN A 92 -19.67 -5.77 2.77
CA GLN A 92 -21.10 -5.98 2.84
C GLN A 92 -21.71 -5.70 1.46
N VAL A 93 -22.26 -6.73 0.84
CA VAL A 93 -22.95 -6.66 -0.45
C VAL A 93 -24.43 -6.89 -0.19
N LEU A 94 -25.24 -5.85 -0.30
CA LEU A 94 -26.62 -5.88 0.18
C LEU A 94 -26.60 -6.29 1.67
N ASP A 95 -27.36 -7.24 2.11
CA ASP A 95 -27.40 -7.72 3.50
C ASP A 95 -26.49 -8.94 3.76
N ARG A 96 -25.52 -9.20 2.88
CA ARG A 96 -24.63 -10.36 3.01
C ARG A 96 -23.18 -9.93 3.08
N ALA A 97 -22.45 -10.51 4.04
CA ALA A 97 -21.00 -10.38 4.11
C ALA A 97 -20.35 -11.29 3.06
N VAL A 98 -19.55 -10.70 2.18
CA VAL A 98 -18.78 -11.39 1.13
C VAL A 98 -17.30 -11.16 1.41
N ASP A 99 -16.55 -12.25 1.43
CA ASP A 99 -15.11 -12.25 1.61
C ASP A 99 -14.42 -12.27 0.25
N PHE A 100 -13.78 -11.17 -0.11
CA PHE A 100 -12.92 -11.09 -1.29
C PHE A 100 -11.52 -11.51 -0.92
N THR A 101 -10.95 -12.46 -1.67
CA THR A 101 -9.65 -13.02 -1.36
C THR A 101 -8.78 -13.17 -2.61
N ALA A 102 -7.47 -13.00 -2.43
CA ALA A 102 -6.46 -13.29 -3.44
C ALA A 102 -5.54 -14.41 -2.91
N PRO A 103 -5.98 -15.68 -2.97
CA PRO A 103 -5.21 -16.78 -2.42
C PRO A 103 -3.97 -17.03 -3.27
N ASP A 104 -2.87 -17.40 -2.61
CA ASP A 104 -1.72 -18.03 -3.22
C ASP A 104 -2.01 -19.53 -3.52
N PHE A 105 -1.05 -20.22 -4.11
CA PHE A 105 -1.18 -21.64 -4.43
C PHE A 105 -1.63 -22.50 -3.24
N LEU A 106 -0.98 -22.32 -2.10
CA LEU A 106 -1.33 -23.06 -0.87
C LEU A 106 -2.69 -22.60 -0.32
N GLY A 107 -3.02 -21.34 -0.49
CA GLY A 107 -4.32 -20.78 -0.14
C GLY A 107 -5.45 -21.46 -0.89
N PHE A 108 -5.32 -21.68 -2.21
CA PHE A 108 -6.30 -22.40 -3.01
C PHE A 108 -6.49 -23.84 -2.54
N LEU A 109 -5.40 -24.56 -2.23
CA LEU A 109 -5.48 -25.94 -1.70
C LEU A 109 -6.22 -25.98 -0.35
N ARG A 110 -5.87 -25.07 0.56
CA ARG A 110 -6.53 -24.96 1.86
C ARG A 110 -8.01 -24.58 1.72
N LEU A 111 -8.31 -23.66 0.80
CA LEU A 111 -9.65 -23.20 0.54
C LEU A 111 -10.52 -24.32 -0.03
N LYS A 112 -10.02 -25.07 -1.00
CA LYS A 112 -10.73 -26.24 -1.56
C LYS A 112 -11.05 -27.29 -0.50
N ARG A 113 -10.11 -27.56 0.42
CA ARG A 113 -10.34 -28.46 1.55
C ARG A 113 -11.49 -27.95 2.44
N ARG A 114 -11.44 -26.66 2.83
CA ARG A 114 -12.49 -26.04 3.66
C ARG A 114 -13.86 -26.03 2.98
N LEU A 115 -13.90 -25.85 1.67
CA LEU A 115 -15.15 -25.88 0.90
C LEU A 115 -15.75 -27.28 0.79
N ARG A 116 -14.94 -28.34 0.87
CA ARG A 116 -15.44 -29.73 1.00
C ARG A 116 -16.08 -29.96 2.37
N GLU A 117 -15.49 -29.39 3.43
CA GLU A 117 -16.00 -29.50 4.80
C GLU A 117 -17.25 -28.62 5.03
N ARG A 118 -17.27 -27.44 4.40
CA ARG A 118 -18.32 -26.43 4.57
C ARG A 118 -18.79 -25.85 3.23
N PRO A 119 -19.62 -26.56 2.47
CA PRO A 119 -20.09 -26.12 1.16
C PRO A 119 -20.75 -24.74 1.09
N PRO A 120 -21.49 -24.27 2.14
CA PRO A 120 -22.12 -22.94 2.11
C PRO A 120 -21.13 -21.77 1.95
N LEU A 121 -19.86 -21.94 2.32
CA LEU A 121 -18.84 -20.89 2.17
C LEU A 121 -18.61 -20.47 0.71
N ARG A 122 -18.97 -21.30 -0.27
CA ARG A 122 -18.87 -20.94 -1.70
C ARG A 122 -19.65 -19.69 -2.08
N GLN A 123 -20.76 -19.43 -1.37
CA GLN A 123 -21.62 -18.29 -1.67
C GLN A 123 -21.12 -16.99 -1.04
N SER A 124 -20.20 -17.08 -0.10
CA SER A 124 -19.66 -15.92 0.63
C SER A 124 -18.21 -15.58 0.27
N ILE A 125 -17.55 -16.39 -0.55
CA ILE A 125 -16.14 -16.18 -0.92
C ILE A 125 -16.04 -15.91 -2.41
N CYS A 126 -15.39 -14.79 -2.76
CA CYS A 126 -15.07 -14.38 -4.11
C CYS A 126 -13.56 -14.24 -4.28
N VAL A 127 -13.04 -14.68 -5.42
CA VAL A 127 -11.62 -14.60 -5.74
C VAL A 127 -11.35 -13.42 -6.65
N LEU A 128 -10.26 -12.71 -6.36
CA LEU A 128 -9.73 -11.61 -7.15
C LEU A 128 -8.27 -11.89 -7.52
N PRO A 129 -7.78 -11.35 -8.64
CA PRO A 129 -6.33 -11.32 -8.90
C PRO A 129 -5.61 -10.53 -7.81
N PRO A 130 -4.41 -10.95 -7.37
CA PRO A 130 -3.62 -10.23 -6.37
C PRO A 130 -3.35 -8.76 -6.74
N ALA A 131 -3.14 -8.46 -8.02
CA ALA A 131 -2.98 -7.10 -8.51
C ALA A 131 -4.24 -6.27 -8.28
N ALA A 132 -5.43 -6.78 -8.66
CA ALA A 132 -6.69 -6.07 -8.49
C ALA A 132 -7.03 -5.80 -7.02
N LEU A 133 -6.72 -6.75 -6.14
CA LEU A 133 -6.88 -6.56 -4.70
C LEU A 133 -5.95 -5.46 -4.16
N ARG A 134 -4.67 -5.46 -4.57
CA ARG A 134 -3.71 -4.42 -4.18
C ARG A 134 -4.12 -3.04 -4.67
N ASP A 135 -4.52 -2.92 -5.93
CA ASP A 135 -4.97 -1.66 -6.52
C ASP A 135 -6.17 -1.10 -5.77
N TYR A 136 -7.15 -1.94 -5.45
CA TYR A 136 -8.31 -1.56 -4.69
C TYR A 136 -7.93 -1.05 -3.28
N LEU A 137 -7.12 -1.81 -2.54
CA LEU A 137 -6.69 -1.45 -1.20
C LEU A 137 -5.82 -0.18 -1.18
N THR A 138 -4.96 -0.02 -2.20
CA THR A 138 -4.13 1.19 -2.35
C THR A 138 -5.00 2.42 -2.61
N ASN A 139 -5.98 2.32 -3.52
CA ASN A 139 -6.89 3.42 -3.81
C ASN A 139 -7.74 3.80 -2.59
N LEU A 140 -8.15 2.82 -1.82
CA LEU A 140 -8.93 3.02 -0.61
C LEU A 140 -8.12 3.66 0.52
N ALA A 141 -6.87 3.25 0.68
CA ALA A 141 -5.93 3.82 1.66
C ALA A 141 -5.22 5.10 1.16
N ALA A 142 -5.42 5.49 -0.11
CA ALA A 142 -4.72 6.63 -0.71
C ALA A 142 -4.83 7.93 0.12
N PRO A 143 -6.00 8.36 0.63
CA PRO A 143 -6.10 9.58 1.43
C PRO A 143 -5.26 9.48 2.71
N ASP A 144 -5.30 8.35 3.41
CA ASP A 144 -4.55 8.14 4.64
C ASP A 144 -3.04 8.02 4.37
N LEU A 145 -2.66 7.38 3.25
CA LEU A 145 -1.27 7.30 2.79
C LEU A 145 -0.70 8.69 2.49
N ILE A 146 -1.47 9.55 1.82
CA ILE A 146 -1.07 10.93 1.53
C ILE A 146 -0.88 11.72 2.82
N VAL A 147 -1.80 11.61 3.76
CA VAL A 147 -1.71 12.26 5.07
C VAL A 147 -0.51 11.72 5.84
N ALA A 148 -0.33 10.40 5.90
CA ALA A 148 0.81 9.78 6.58
C ALA A 148 2.16 10.15 5.94
N ALA A 149 2.23 10.22 4.60
CA ALA A 149 3.43 10.66 3.89
C ALA A 149 3.78 12.13 4.16
N ARG A 150 2.76 13.00 4.23
CA ARG A 150 2.94 14.43 4.55
C ARG A 150 3.29 14.68 6.01
N GLN A 151 2.67 13.95 6.93
CA GLN A 151 2.81 14.17 8.37
C GLN A 151 3.85 13.25 9.02
N GLY A 152 4.19 12.12 8.40
CA GLY A 152 5.12 11.14 8.98
C GLY A 152 6.52 11.72 9.24
N LEU A 153 6.99 12.59 8.35
CA LEU A 153 8.26 13.29 8.52
C LEU A 153 8.16 14.33 9.65
N SER A 154 7.05 15.08 9.72
CA SER A 154 6.82 16.09 10.76
C SER A 154 6.60 15.47 12.14
N GLN A 155 6.03 14.28 12.22
CA GLN A 155 5.85 13.55 13.47
C GLN A 155 7.15 12.92 13.99
N ARG A 156 7.99 12.38 13.09
CA ARG A 156 9.29 11.79 13.45
C ARG A 156 10.39 12.83 13.68
N TRP A 157 10.36 13.92 12.92
CA TRP A 157 11.42 14.93 12.89
C TRP A 157 10.83 16.35 12.86
N PRO A 158 10.14 16.80 13.93
CA PRO A 158 9.42 18.08 13.93
C PRO A 158 10.33 19.26 13.63
N TYR A 159 11.63 19.17 13.97
CA TYR A 159 12.62 20.24 13.74
C TYR A 159 13.24 20.22 12.34
N ALA A 160 13.14 19.10 11.59
CA ALA A 160 13.72 18.95 10.27
C ALA A 160 12.76 19.33 9.13
N VAL A 161 11.47 19.50 9.42
CA VAL A 161 10.44 19.77 8.42
C VAL A 161 10.30 21.27 8.20
N ALA A 162 10.34 21.68 6.94
CA ALA A 162 10.13 23.09 6.53
C ALA A 162 8.68 23.57 6.73
N GLN A 163 7.76 22.69 7.06
CA GLN A 163 6.35 22.97 7.36
C GLN A 163 6.17 23.26 8.86
N ILE A 164 6.89 24.23 9.40
CA ILE A 164 6.48 24.83 10.66
C ILE A 164 5.25 25.67 10.31
N GLU A 165 4.08 25.13 10.57
CA GLU A 165 2.88 25.97 10.62
C GLU A 165 3.10 26.97 11.75
N LEU A 166 3.48 28.18 11.37
CA LEU A 166 3.57 29.28 12.32
C LEU A 166 2.19 29.41 12.95
N THR A 167 2.06 29.02 14.20
CA THR A 167 0.84 29.22 14.99
C THR A 167 0.44 30.69 14.92
N GLY A 168 -0.86 30.99 15.01
CA GLY A 168 -1.36 32.36 14.91
C GLY A 168 -0.52 33.42 15.66
N PRO A 169 -0.15 33.19 16.96
CA PRO A 169 0.70 34.11 17.70
C PRO A 169 2.11 34.26 17.11
N ALA A 170 2.70 33.20 16.56
CA ALA A 170 4.02 33.28 15.94
C ALA A 170 4.01 34.05 14.60
N ARG A 171 2.92 34.02 13.86
CA ARG A 171 2.71 34.86 12.65
C ARG A 171 2.66 36.35 13.02
N TRP A 172 1.91 36.68 14.07
CA TRP A 172 1.80 38.04 14.55
C TRP A 172 3.12 38.57 15.12
N SER A 173 3.85 37.77 15.90
CA SER A 173 5.17 38.17 16.41
C SER A 173 6.20 38.40 15.30
N PHE A 174 6.17 37.57 14.25
CA PHE A 174 7.02 37.75 13.08
C PHE A 174 6.65 39.02 12.29
N ALA A 175 5.34 39.28 12.06
CA ALA A 175 4.86 40.47 11.38
C ALA A 175 5.19 41.74 12.18
N LEU A 176 5.04 41.72 13.49
CA LEU A 176 5.37 42.82 14.38
C LEU A 176 6.88 43.09 14.39
N GLY A 177 7.71 42.06 14.44
CA GLY A 177 9.17 42.15 14.34
C GLY A 177 9.62 42.78 13.01
N LEU A 178 9.00 42.37 11.91
CA LEU A 178 9.28 42.92 10.58
C LEU A 178 8.87 44.39 10.49
N LEU A 179 7.71 44.75 11.03
CA LEU A 179 7.23 46.15 11.07
C LEU A 179 8.16 47.03 11.88
N LEU A 180 8.65 46.51 13.04
CA LEU A 180 9.56 47.25 13.92
C LEU A 180 10.93 47.44 13.25
N LEU A 181 11.44 46.43 12.54
CA LEU A 181 12.64 46.56 11.72
C LEU A 181 12.48 47.58 10.60
N LEU A 182 11.33 47.57 9.91
CA LEU A 182 11.03 48.52 8.84
C LEU A 182 10.93 49.94 9.36
N THR A 183 10.25 50.17 10.49
CA THR A 183 10.17 51.51 11.12
C THR A 183 11.52 52.00 11.60
N MET A 184 12.36 51.13 12.15
CA MET A 184 13.71 51.44 12.55
C MET A 184 14.61 51.81 11.36
N ALA A 185 14.48 51.10 10.24
CA ALA A 185 15.20 51.40 9.00
C ALA A 185 14.81 52.74 8.39
N LEU A 186 13.53 53.12 8.50
CA LEU A 186 13.04 54.38 7.98
C LEU A 186 13.36 55.61 8.87
N SER A 187 13.39 55.42 10.20
CA SER A 187 13.63 56.50 11.16
C SER A 187 15.10 56.78 11.42
N ALA A 188 16.00 55.82 11.25
CA ALA A 188 17.43 55.98 11.52
C ALA A 188 18.29 55.21 10.49
N PRO A 189 18.37 55.72 9.24
CA PRO A 189 19.07 55.02 8.15
C PRO A 189 20.52 54.70 8.46
N PHE A 190 21.20 55.54 9.24
CA PHE A 190 22.61 55.33 9.62
C PHE A 190 22.83 54.18 10.60
N ILE A 191 21.87 53.93 11.48
CA ILE A 191 21.89 52.81 12.43
C ILE A 191 21.46 51.53 11.75
N ALA A 192 20.57 51.65 10.75
CA ALA A 192 20.06 50.53 9.97
C ALA A 192 21.16 49.86 9.14
N GLU A 193 22.07 50.60 8.52
CA GLU A 193 23.16 50.02 7.72
C GLU A 193 24.13 49.18 8.57
N THR A 194 24.43 49.63 9.80
CA THR A 194 25.38 48.91 10.66
C THR A 194 24.80 47.67 11.37
N TRP A 195 23.49 47.63 11.64
CA TRP A 195 22.85 46.57 12.38
C TRP A 195 21.90 45.69 11.59
N LEU A 196 21.31 46.17 10.50
CA LEU A 196 20.33 45.46 9.69
C LEU A 196 20.99 44.29 8.94
N LEU A 197 22.19 44.46 8.42
CA LEU A 197 22.91 43.44 7.67
C LEU A 197 23.31 42.24 8.56
N PRO A 198 23.95 42.41 9.73
CA PRO A 198 24.26 41.27 10.60
C PRO A 198 23.03 40.61 11.20
N VAL A 199 21.95 41.36 11.51
CA VAL A 199 20.69 40.78 12.01
C VAL A 199 19.98 40.00 10.91
N ALA A 200 19.91 40.50 9.68
CA ALA A 200 19.34 39.80 8.55
C ALA A 200 20.13 38.51 8.23
N LEU A 201 21.46 38.59 8.27
CA LEU A 201 22.32 37.42 8.09
C LEU A 201 22.13 36.39 9.20
N ALA A 202 22.04 36.82 10.45
CA ALA A 202 21.78 35.91 11.59
C ALA A 202 20.42 35.23 11.48
N LEU A 203 19.37 35.96 11.07
CA LEU A 203 18.02 35.40 10.86
C LEU A 203 17.98 34.41 9.70
N LEU A 204 18.82 34.58 8.70
CA LEU A 204 18.87 33.70 7.52
C LEU A 204 19.71 32.44 7.79
N VAL A 205 20.81 32.57 8.58
CA VAL A 205 21.74 31.49 8.86
C VAL A 205 21.29 30.63 10.08
N ALA A 206 20.67 31.24 11.09
CA ALA A 206 20.24 30.53 12.29
C ALA A 206 19.33 29.31 12.01
N PRO A 207 18.29 29.39 11.16
CA PRO A 207 17.48 28.21 10.83
C PRO A 207 18.27 27.12 10.12
N ALA A 208 19.23 27.47 9.28
CA ALA A 208 20.08 26.50 8.58
C ALA A 208 21.08 25.83 9.54
N ALA A 209 21.67 26.61 10.46
CA ALA A 209 22.57 26.09 11.47
C ALA A 209 21.84 25.15 12.48
N ILE A 210 20.62 25.49 12.89
CA ILE A 210 19.80 24.66 13.76
C ILE A 210 19.45 23.31 13.06
N ARG A 211 19.15 23.37 11.74
CA ARG A 211 18.88 22.15 10.95
C ARG A 211 20.11 21.27 10.80
N LEU A 212 21.27 21.84 10.58
CA LEU A 212 22.53 21.10 10.48
C LEU A 212 22.92 20.47 11.81
N ALA A 213 22.73 21.18 12.93
CA ALA A 213 22.99 20.65 14.27
C ALA A 213 22.03 19.49 14.61
N ALA A 214 20.75 19.58 14.21
CA ALA A 214 19.77 18.50 14.42
C ALA A 214 20.03 17.26 13.56
N LEU A 215 20.78 17.36 12.46
CA LEU A 215 21.17 16.23 11.61
C LEU A 215 22.46 15.54 12.08
N SER A 216 23.23 16.17 12.98
CA SER A 216 24.50 15.65 13.51
C SER A 216 24.36 14.89 14.82
N THR A 217 23.19 14.91 15.45
CA THR A 217 22.79 14.14 16.64
C THR A 217 21.93 12.95 16.28
#